data_12e7a7bd007fbe8b1c85ef6488329c0b
#
_entry.id   12e7a7bd007fbe8b1c85ef6488329c0b
#
_cell.length_a   1.000
_cell.length_b   1.000
_cell.length_c   1.000
_cell.angle_alpha   90.00
_cell.angle_beta   90.00
_cell.angle_gamma   90.00
#
_symmetry.space_group_name_H-M   'P 1'
#
loop_
_entity.id
_entity.type
_entity.pdbx_description
1 polymer ?
#
loop_
_entity_poly.entity_id
_entity_poly.type
_entity_poly.pdbx_seq_one_letter_code
_entity_poly.pdbx_strand_id
1 'polypeptide(L)'
;SSTSRGLGDVYKRQMLAGLSAVNVMAADDDTITVGFSQVGAESDWRTANTESMKSTFSEDNGYELIFDDAQQKQENQLTAIRNFIQQEVDYIVLAPVTETGWDTVLQEAKDAGIPVIIVDRMVDVSDDSLYTAWVGSNFKLEGQKAMAWLDAYLEAKGRGDEEINLVDIQGTIGASAQIGRTEGFDEAVEAHDNWTTLAQQSGEFTQAKGQEVMESILKQSGDDIDVVYCENDNEAFGAIDAIKAA
;
A
#
# COMPACT_ATOMS: atom_id res chain seq x y z
N SER A 1 -47.24 -25.98 74.83
CA SER A 1 -46.27 -25.07 74.17
C SER A 1 -45.79 -25.62 72.87
N SER A 2 -46.30 -25.12 71.75
CA SER A 2 -45.88 -25.44 70.39
C SER A 2 -44.87 -24.40 69.94
N THR A 3 -43.68 -24.82 69.60
CA THR A 3 -42.67 -24.00 69.01
C THR A 3 -42.70 -24.16 67.46
N SER A 4 -43.22 -23.15 66.82
CA SER A 4 -43.12 -22.95 65.39
C SER A 4 -41.65 -22.65 65.02
N ARG A 5 -40.97 -23.58 64.37
CA ARG A 5 -39.68 -23.31 63.71
C ARG A 5 -39.97 -22.82 62.31
N GLY A 6 -39.61 -21.58 62.08
CA GLY A 6 -39.94 -20.87 60.86
C GLY A 6 -39.20 -21.40 59.62
N LEU A 7 -39.93 -21.43 58.55
CA LEU A 7 -39.51 -21.72 57.16
C LEU A 7 -38.34 -20.83 56.63
N GLY A 8 -37.88 -19.88 57.44
CA GLY A 8 -36.81 -18.95 57.09
C GLY A 8 -35.39 -19.54 57.03
N ASP A 9 -35.15 -20.64 57.79
CA ASP A 9 -33.79 -21.20 57.91
C ASP A 9 -33.48 -22.23 56.81
N VAL A 10 -34.48 -22.73 56.12
CA VAL A 10 -34.28 -23.66 54.97
C VAL A 10 -33.89 -22.90 53.73
N TYR A 11 -34.40 -21.70 53.54
CA TYR A 11 -34.03 -20.87 52.36
C TYR A 11 -32.64 -20.20 52.49
N LYS A 12 -32.17 -19.95 53.70
CA LYS A 12 -30.82 -19.38 53.91
C LYS A 12 -29.69 -20.39 53.67
N ARG A 13 -29.97 -21.68 53.78
CA ARG A 13 -28.98 -22.74 53.49
C ARG A 13 -28.92 -23.15 52.01
N GLN A 14 -29.95 -22.87 51.26
CA GLN A 14 -29.96 -23.17 49.80
C GLN A 14 -29.37 -22.03 48.93
N MET A 15 -29.21 -20.82 49.46
CA MET A 15 -28.57 -19.72 48.73
C MET A 15 -27.04 -19.65 48.87
N LEU A 16 -26.42 -20.52 49.67
CA LEU A 16 -24.96 -20.55 49.85
C LEU A 16 -24.26 -21.68 49.09
N ALA A 17 -25.01 -22.48 48.31
CA ALA A 17 -24.43 -23.59 47.52
C ALA A 17 -24.46 -23.38 46.00
N GLY A 18 -24.72 -22.16 45.54
CA GLY A 18 -24.89 -21.82 44.12
C GLY A 18 -23.89 -20.82 43.53
N LEU A 19 -22.89 -20.40 44.30
CA LEU A 19 -21.74 -19.67 43.76
C LEU A 19 -20.60 -20.68 43.49
N SER A 20 -20.81 -21.59 42.56
CA SER A 20 -19.72 -22.10 41.78
C SER A 20 -19.16 -20.88 41.05
N ALA A 21 -18.04 -20.37 41.51
CA ALA A 21 -17.22 -19.49 40.69
C ALA A 21 -16.94 -20.26 39.41
N VAL A 22 -17.69 -19.96 38.35
CA VAL A 22 -17.21 -20.17 36.98
C VAL A 22 -16.00 -19.25 36.94
N ASN A 23 -14.80 -19.79 37.22
CA ASN A 23 -13.59 -19.24 36.68
C ASN A 23 -13.81 -19.37 35.18
N VAL A 24 -14.37 -18.32 34.55
CA VAL A 24 -14.05 -17.97 33.21
C VAL A 24 -12.56 -17.66 33.32
N MET A 25 -11.72 -18.67 33.07
CA MET A 25 -10.40 -18.40 32.58
C MET A 25 -10.70 -17.57 31.32
N ALA A 26 -10.48 -16.25 31.39
CA ALA A 26 -10.13 -15.51 30.24
C ALA A 26 -8.98 -16.34 29.67
N ALA A 27 -9.15 -17.00 28.55
CA ALA A 27 -8.05 -17.37 27.71
C ALA A 27 -7.34 -16.02 27.52
N ASP A 28 -6.11 -15.90 27.98
CA ASP A 28 -5.19 -14.92 27.45
C ASP A 28 -5.17 -15.26 25.96
N ASP A 29 -5.99 -14.57 25.19
CA ASP A 29 -5.95 -14.66 23.75
C ASP A 29 -4.77 -13.79 23.34
N ASP A 30 -3.57 -14.39 23.39
CA ASP A 30 -2.32 -13.76 22.97
C ASP A 30 -2.30 -13.49 21.44
N THR A 31 -3.44 -13.70 20.76
CA THR A 31 -3.59 -13.49 19.32
C THR A 31 -3.64 -12.00 19.03
N ILE A 32 -2.71 -11.52 18.20
CA ILE A 32 -2.64 -10.13 17.78
C ILE A 32 -3.50 -9.95 16.52
N THR A 33 -4.50 -9.07 16.59
CA THR A 33 -5.38 -8.75 15.48
C THR A 33 -4.81 -7.61 14.63
N VAL A 34 -4.59 -7.85 13.34
CA VAL A 34 -4.03 -6.89 12.40
C VAL A 34 -5.03 -6.57 11.30
N GLY A 35 -5.45 -5.32 11.19
CA GLY A 35 -6.22 -4.82 10.04
C GLY A 35 -5.27 -4.39 8.93
N PHE A 36 -5.31 -5.02 7.76
CA PHE A 36 -4.47 -4.64 6.63
C PHE A 36 -5.30 -4.15 5.44
N SER A 37 -5.16 -2.85 5.12
CA SER A 37 -5.74 -2.25 3.92
C SER A 37 -4.71 -2.18 2.80
N GLN A 38 -4.91 -3.02 1.77
CA GLN A 38 -4.07 -3.11 0.58
C GLN A 38 -4.59 -2.20 -0.52
N VAL A 39 -3.68 -1.67 -1.37
CA VAL A 39 -4.03 -0.86 -2.55
C VAL A 39 -5.01 -1.59 -3.48
N GLY A 40 -4.70 -2.83 -3.82
CA GLY A 40 -5.42 -3.62 -4.81
C GLY A 40 -4.62 -4.86 -5.22
N ALA A 41 -4.78 -5.26 -6.48
CA ALA A 41 -4.02 -6.34 -7.12
C ALA A 41 -3.57 -5.90 -8.53
N GLU A 42 -3.10 -4.65 -8.63
CA GLU A 42 -2.78 -3.98 -9.89
C GLU A 42 -1.54 -4.53 -10.60
N SER A 43 -0.68 -5.23 -9.86
CA SER A 43 0.59 -5.76 -10.38
C SER A 43 0.98 -7.08 -9.74
N ASP A 44 1.90 -7.81 -10.38
CA ASP A 44 2.47 -9.04 -9.82
C ASP A 44 3.23 -8.77 -8.52
N TRP A 45 3.92 -7.61 -8.43
CA TRP A 45 4.56 -7.17 -7.20
C TRP A 45 3.55 -6.98 -6.08
N ARG A 46 2.40 -6.35 -6.35
CA ARG A 46 1.34 -6.14 -5.36
C ARG A 46 0.75 -7.47 -4.88
N THR A 47 0.55 -8.41 -5.78
CA THR A 47 0.09 -9.75 -5.44
C THR A 47 1.10 -10.44 -4.52
N ALA A 48 2.40 -10.39 -4.84
CA ALA A 48 3.44 -10.96 -3.98
C ALA A 48 3.51 -10.28 -2.60
N ASN A 49 3.32 -8.94 -2.53
CA ASN A 49 3.24 -8.21 -1.27
C ASN A 49 2.04 -8.69 -0.43
N THR A 50 0.86 -8.87 -1.04
CA THR A 50 -0.33 -9.40 -0.36
C THR A 50 -0.10 -10.81 0.19
N GLU A 51 0.51 -11.71 -0.60
CA GLU A 51 0.85 -13.07 -0.16
C GLU A 51 1.85 -13.07 1.00
N SER A 52 2.86 -12.18 0.95
CA SER A 52 3.82 -12.00 2.04
C SER A 52 3.14 -11.57 3.33
N MET A 53 2.23 -10.59 3.27
CA MET A 53 1.47 -10.12 4.43
C MET A 53 0.58 -11.21 5.01
N LYS A 54 -0.19 -11.92 4.17
CA LYS A 54 -1.06 -13.02 4.61
C LYS A 54 -0.28 -14.17 5.24
N SER A 55 0.88 -14.50 4.70
CA SER A 55 1.72 -15.57 5.25
C SER A 55 2.38 -15.18 6.58
N THR A 56 2.73 -13.91 6.73
CA THR A 56 3.37 -13.37 7.95
C THR A 56 2.36 -13.22 9.07
N PHE A 57 1.21 -12.61 8.80
CA PHE A 57 0.15 -12.38 9.78
C PHE A 57 -0.87 -13.53 9.76
N SER A 58 -0.39 -14.77 9.89
CA SER A 58 -1.22 -15.97 9.93
C SER A 58 -1.48 -16.45 11.36
N GLU A 59 -2.54 -17.24 11.56
CA GLU A 59 -2.86 -17.86 12.84
C GLU A 59 -1.69 -18.72 13.39
N ASP A 60 -0.98 -19.43 12.51
CA ASP A 60 0.21 -20.23 12.89
C ASP A 60 1.33 -19.36 13.51
N ASN A 61 1.36 -18.08 13.19
CA ASN A 61 2.32 -17.11 13.73
C ASN A 61 1.73 -16.28 14.91
N GLY A 62 0.53 -16.59 15.38
CA GLY A 62 -0.13 -15.90 16.50
C GLY A 62 -0.86 -14.62 16.11
N TYR A 63 -1.27 -14.49 14.85
CA TYR A 63 -2.00 -13.33 14.34
C TYR A 63 -3.39 -13.70 13.82
N GLU A 64 -4.32 -12.77 13.92
CA GLU A 64 -5.57 -12.73 13.17
C GLU A 64 -5.50 -11.58 12.17
N LEU A 65 -5.52 -11.89 10.86
CA LEU A 65 -5.45 -10.88 9.81
C LEU A 65 -6.84 -10.55 9.26
N ILE A 66 -7.28 -9.31 9.43
CA ILE A 66 -8.45 -8.75 8.77
C ILE A 66 -7.97 -8.02 7.52
N PHE A 67 -8.12 -8.65 6.35
CA PHE A 67 -7.63 -8.16 5.07
C PHE A 67 -8.73 -7.42 4.30
N ASP A 68 -8.39 -6.24 3.77
CA ASP A 68 -9.25 -5.44 2.88
C ASP A 68 -8.49 -5.09 1.59
N ASP A 69 -9.10 -5.37 0.45
CA ASP A 69 -8.61 -4.98 -0.87
C ASP A 69 -9.36 -3.73 -1.35
N ALA A 70 -8.66 -2.62 -1.40
CA ALA A 70 -9.25 -1.34 -1.77
C ALA A 70 -9.58 -1.19 -3.26
N GLN A 71 -9.18 -2.12 -4.13
CA GLN A 71 -9.43 -2.05 -5.57
C GLN A 71 -8.96 -0.73 -6.19
N GLN A 72 -7.80 -0.24 -5.77
CA GLN A 72 -7.17 1.02 -6.17
C GLN A 72 -8.02 2.28 -5.86
N LYS A 73 -8.92 2.20 -4.86
CA LYS A 73 -9.78 3.32 -4.45
C LYS A 73 -9.47 3.75 -3.04
N GLN A 74 -8.99 4.96 -2.87
CA GLN A 74 -8.69 5.51 -1.53
C GLN A 74 -9.92 5.53 -0.62
N GLU A 75 -11.12 5.84 -1.15
CA GLU A 75 -12.34 5.83 -0.35
C GLU A 75 -12.65 4.47 0.30
N ASN A 76 -12.26 3.37 -0.34
CA ASN A 76 -12.37 2.04 0.24
C ASN A 76 -11.41 1.88 1.42
N GLN A 77 -10.17 2.37 1.30
CA GLN A 77 -9.20 2.34 2.40
C GLN A 77 -9.64 3.17 3.60
N LEU A 78 -10.18 4.38 3.36
CA LEU A 78 -10.74 5.21 4.43
C LEU A 78 -11.86 4.48 5.19
N THR A 79 -12.69 3.75 4.45
CA THR A 79 -13.76 2.92 5.03
C THR A 79 -13.20 1.72 5.79
N ALA A 80 -12.21 1.03 5.23
CA ALA A 80 -11.56 -0.13 5.85
C ALA A 80 -10.90 0.25 7.18
N ILE A 81 -10.15 1.36 7.24
CA ILE A 81 -9.51 1.83 8.47
C ILE A 81 -10.55 2.11 9.55
N ARG A 82 -11.69 2.76 9.23
CA ARG A 82 -12.77 2.97 10.20
C ARG A 82 -13.40 1.67 10.68
N ASN A 83 -13.52 0.67 9.80
CA ASN A 83 -13.99 -0.66 10.18
C ASN A 83 -12.99 -1.37 11.11
N PHE A 84 -11.69 -1.23 10.88
CA PHE A 84 -10.65 -1.77 11.77
C PHE A 84 -10.70 -1.11 13.14
N ILE A 85 -10.89 0.22 13.20
CA ILE A 85 -11.07 0.97 14.45
C ILE A 85 -12.30 0.47 15.20
N GLN A 86 -13.44 0.25 14.52
CA GLN A 86 -14.67 -0.28 15.15
C GLN A 86 -14.52 -1.73 15.64
N GLN A 87 -13.63 -2.51 15.04
CA GLN A 87 -13.32 -3.87 15.46
C GLN A 87 -12.23 -3.93 16.53
N GLU A 88 -11.71 -2.76 16.94
CA GLU A 88 -10.68 -2.63 17.98
C GLU A 88 -9.44 -3.50 17.71
N VAL A 89 -8.97 -3.51 16.45
CA VAL A 89 -7.74 -4.25 16.07
C VAL A 89 -6.53 -3.72 16.82
N ASP A 90 -5.54 -4.58 17.10
CA ASP A 90 -4.32 -4.18 17.81
C ASP A 90 -3.40 -3.30 16.95
N TYR A 91 -3.36 -3.52 15.63
CA TYR A 91 -2.55 -2.77 14.68
C TYR A 91 -3.29 -2.57 13.37
N ILE A 92 -3.06 -1.43 12.73
CA ILE A 92 -3.45 -1.17 11.35
C ILE A 92 -2.20 -1.13 10.49
N VAL A 93 -2.21 -1.87 9.38
CA VAL A 93 -1.21 -1.80 8.30
C VAL A 93 -1.88 -1.19 7.09
N LEU A 94 -1.26 -0.17 6.51
CA LEU A 94 -1.80 0.56 5.36
C LEU A 94 -0.77 0.62 4.24
N ALA A 95 -1.13 0.09 3.06
CA ALA A 95 -0.45 0.39 1.80
C ALA A 95 -1.29 1.43 1.05
N PRO A 96 -0.95 2.73 1.06
CA PRO A 96 -1.87 3.77 0.58
C PRO A 96 -1.95 3.82 -0.95
N VAL A 97 -3.15 4.11 -1.48
CA VAL A 97 -3.36 4.33 -2.94
C VAL A 97 -2.65 5.60 -3.40
N THR A 98 -2.91 6.72 -2.71
CA THR A 98 -2.29 8.03 -2.93
C THR A 98 -1.62 8.52 -1.65
N GLU A 99 -0.76 9.53 -1.73
CA GLU A 99 -0.05 10.00 -0.53
C GLU A 99 -0.86 11.00 0.32
N THR A 100 -1.85 11.70 -0.24
CA THR A 100 -2.59 12.76 0.46
C THR A 100 -3.96 12.32 0.94
N GLY A 101 -4.57 13.06 1.89
CA GLY A 101 -5.94 12.86 2.36
C GLY A 101 -6.11 11.90 3.54
N TRP A 102 -5.04 11.63 4.28
CA TRP A 102 -5.02 10.65 5.36
C TRP A 102 -5.17 11.23 6.76
N ASP A 103 -4.92 12.53 6.95
CA ASP A 103 -4.88 13.18 8.28
C ASP A 103 -6.07 12.81 9.16
N THR A 104 -7.30 12.89 8.62
CA THR A 104 -8.51 12.65 9.42
C THR A 104 -8.61 11.22 9.91
N VAL A 105 -8.46 10.23 9.02
CA VAL A 105 -8.64 8.83 9.39
C VAL A 105 -7.49 8.30 10.25
N LEU A 106 -6.27 8.80 10.03
CA LEU A 106 -5.13 8.46 10.87
C LEU A 106 -5.24 9.11 12.25
N GLN A 107 -5.84 10.32 12.34
CA GLN A 107 -6.18 10.90 13.64
C GLN A 107 -7.26 10.07 14.38
N GLU A 108 -8.29 9.59 13.66
CA GLU A 108 -9.30 8.68 14.22
C GLU A 108 -8.64 7.41 14.81
N ALA A 109 -7.68 6.79 14.10
CA ALA A 109 -6.94 5.62 14.59
C ALA A 109 -6.08 5.96 15.82
N LYS A 110 -5.39 7.09 15.79
CA LYS A 110 -4.57 7.59 16.92
C LYS A 110 -5.43 7.85 18.16
N ASP A 111 -6.59 8.48 18.00
CA ASP A 111 -7.52 8.76 19.09
C ASP A 111 -8.10 7.47 19.71
N ALA A 112 -8.25 6.43 18.90
CA ALA A 112 -8.62 5.08 19.36
C ALA A 112 -7.44 4.33 20.01
N GLY A 113 -6.22 4.88 19.97
CA GLY A 113 -5.03 4.25 20.52
C GLY A 113 -4.47 3.10 19.68
N ILE A 114 -4.87 3.00 18.40
CA ILE A 114 -4.44 1.93 17.48
C ILE A 114 -3.25 2.42 16.68
N PRO A 115 -2.06 1.81 16.81
CA PRO A 115 -0.88 2.17 16.02
C PRO A 115 -1.05 1.81 14.55
N VAL A 116 -0.61 2.73 13.68
CA VAL A 116 -0.65 2.53 12.22
C VAL A 116 0.77 2.35 11.68
N ILE A 117 0.97 1.32 10.88
CA ILE A 117 2.21 1.05 10.15
C ILE A 117 1.95 1.26 8.66
N ILE A 118 2.67 2.19 8.07
CA ILE A 118 2.61 2.46 6.64
C ILE A 118 3.60 1.53 5.93
N VAL A 119 3.17 0.89 4.85
CA VAL A 119 4.02 -0.05 4.09
C VAL A 119 4.07 0.31 2.61
N ASP A 120 5.21 0.05 1.98
CA ASP A 120 5.49 0.32 0.57
C ASP A 120 5.42 1.83 0.27
N ARG A 121 4.26 2.33 -0.11
CA ARG A 121 4.02 3.76 -0.41
C ARG A 121 3.90 4.57 0.86
N MET A 122 4.32 5.84 0.80
CA MET A 122 4.26 6.78 1.91
C MET A 122 2.96 7.60 1.86
N VAL A 123 2.61 8.19 3.00
CA VAL A 123 1.56 9.20 3.15
C VAL A 123 2.18 10.57 3.37
N ASP A 124 1.53 11.62 2.84
CA ASP A 124 1.83 13.02 3.15
C ASP A 124 0.77 13.53 4.13
N VAL A 125 1.18 13.75 5.37
CA VAL A 125 0.32 14.16 6.48
C VAL A 125 0.90 15.35 7.21
N SER A 126 0.04 16.12 7.85
CA SER A 126 0.43 17.34 8.57
C SER A 126 1.22 17.09 9.87
N ASP A 127 1.16 15.86 10.41
CA ASP A 127 1.81 15.45 11.66
C ASP A 127 2.29 14.00 11.55
N ASP A 128 3.61 13.80 11.54
CA ASP A 128 4.23 12.47 11.44
C ASP A 128 3.88 11.55 12.62
N SER A 129 3.34 12.09 13.72
CA SER A 129 2.86 11.27 14.84
C SER A 129 1.53 10.56 14.58
N LEU A 130 0.93 10.74 13.40
CA LEU A 130 -0.28 10.05 12.96
C LEU A 130 -0.03 8.60 12.54
N TYR A 131 1.22 8.22 12.31
CA TYR A 131 1.62 6.83 12.09
C TYR A 131 2.83 6.47 12.97
N THR A 132 3.01 5.18 13.23
CA THR A 132 4.06 4.69 14.13
C THR A 132 5.37 4.44 13.41
N ALA A 133 5.29 3.90 12.20
CA ALA A 133 6.45 3.57 11.37
C ALA A 133 6.07 3.50 9.89
N TRP A 134 7.08 3.69 9.05
CA TRP A 134 7.00 3.42 7.62
C TRP A 134 8.09 2.42 7.22
N VAL A 135 7.70 1.44 6.41
CA VAL A 135 8.60 0.44 5.82
C VAL A 135 8.38 0.44 4.32
N GLY A 136 9.28 1.03 3.57
CA GLY A 136 9.13 1.21 2.12
C GLY A 136 10.42 1.61 1.42
N SER A 137 10.29 1.92 0.13
CA SER A 137 11.38 2.29 -0.75
C SER A 137 11.54 3.80 -0.90
N ASN A 138 12.76 4.25 -1.17
CA ASN A 138 13.00 5.61 -1.64
C ASN A 138 12.78 5.67 -3.15
N PHE A 139 11.54 5.97 -3.55
CA PHE A 139 11.12 5.96 -4.95
C PHE A 139 11.84 7.00 -5.82
N LYS A 140 12.19 8.17 -5.26
CA LYS A 140 13.00 9.15 -5.98
C LYS A 140 14.40 8.59 -6.30
N LEU A 141 15.01 7.91 -5.34
CA LEU A 141 16.31 7.27 -5.57
C LEU A 141 16.20 6.12 -6.59
N GLU A 142 15.05 5.44 -6.68
CA GLU A 142 14.81 4.41 -7.71
C GLU A 142 14.78 5.03 -9.11
N GLY A 143 14.03 6.13 -9.31
CA GLY A 143 14.03 6.91 -10.55
C GLY A 143 15.43 7.40 -10.91
N GLN A 144 16.12 8.04 -9.98
CA GLN A 144 17.50 8.51 -10.18
C GLN A 144 18.46 7.38 -10.59
N LYS A 145 18.35 6.19 -9.98
CA LYS A 145 19.19 5.02 -10.34
C LYS A 145 18.87 4.49 -11.74
N ALA A 146 17.60 4.44 -12.12
CA ALA A 146 17.20 4.01 -13.45
C ALA A 146 17.76 4.96 -14.53
N MET A 147 17.67 6.26 -14.30
CA MET A 147 18.15 7.26 -15.25
C MET A 147 19.69 7.35 -15.26
N ALA A 148 20.36 7.19 -14.14
CA ALA A 148 21.83 7.08 -14.11
C ALA A 148 22.34 5.83 -14.83
N TRP A 149 21.58 4.73 -14.80
CA TRP A 149 21.87 3.54 -15.59
C TRP A 149 21.70 3.83 -17.09
N LEU A 150 20.64 4.54 -17.49
CA LEU A 150 20.39 4.93 -18.87
C LEU A 150 21.53 5.78 -19.42
N ASP A 151 21.94 6.82 -18.69
CA ASP A 151 23.06 7.70 -19.05
C ASP A 151 24.34 6.87 -19.29
N ALA A 152 24.75 6.05 -18.32
CA ALA A 152 25.90 5.17 -18.46
C ALA A 152 25.76 4.18 -19.64
N TYR A 153 24.56 3.70 -19.94
CA TYR A 153 24.30 2.82 -21.07
C TYR A 153 24.47 3.53 -22.40
N LEU A 154 23.93 4.74 -22.56
CA LEU A 154 24.07 5.56 -23.76
C LEU A 154 25.54 5.93 -24.02
N GLU A 155 26.26 6.35 -22.99
CA GLU A 155 27.71 6.60 -23.06
C GLU A 155 28.48 5.36 -23.54
N ALA A 156 28.20 4.20 -22.94
CA ALA A 156 28.85 2.94 -23.31
C ALA A 156 28.55 2.49 -24.75
N LYS A 157 27.42 2.95 -25.33
CA LYS A 157 27.04 2.74 -26.71
C LYS A 157 27.57 3.79 -27.70
N GLY A 158 28.24 4.82 -27.20
CA GLY A 158 28.72 5.94 -27.98
C GLY A 158 27.60 6.88 -28.45
N ARG A 159 26.48 6.92 -27.72
CA ARG A 159 25.29 7.72 -27.99
C ARG A 159 25.13 8.89 -26.99
N GLY A 160 26.10 9.14 -26.12
CA GLY A 160 26.00 10.18 -25.06
C GLY A 160 25.75 11.59 -25.60
N ASP A 161 26.24 11.90 -26.79
CA ASP A 161 26.07 13.21 -27.48
C ASP A 161 24.86 13.28 -28.41
N GLU A 162 24.08 12.17 -28.59
CA GLU A 162 22.90 12.14 -29.42
C GLU A 162 21.70 12.81 -28.78
N GLU A 163 20.81 13.39 -29.59
CA GLU A 163 19.48 13.80 -29.11
C GLU A 163 18.67 12.55 -28.74
N ILE A 164 18.17 12.49 -27.51
CA ILE A 164 17.44 11.34 -26.99
C ILE A 164 16.02 11.77 -26.63
N ASN A 165 15.05 11.15 -27.23
CA ASN A 165 13.62 11.36 -27.00
C ASN A 165 13.07 10.28 -26.08
N LEU A 166 12.56 10.69 -24.92
CA LEU A 166 12.10 9.81 -23.88
C LEU A 166 10.58 9.85 -23.71
N VAL A 167 10.04 8.71 -23.34
CA VAL A 167 8.65 8.55 -22.88
C VAL A 167 8.69 8.01 -21.47
N ASP A 168 7.84 8.56 -20.59
CA ASP A 168 7.61 8.06 -19.25
C ASP A 168 6.18 7.53 -19.11
N ILE A 169 6.05 6.22 -18.84
CA ILE A 169 4.78 5.60 -18.47
C ILE A 169 4.72 5.55 -16.94
N GLN A 170 3.98 6.51 -16.40
CA GLN A 170 3.85 6.77 -14.98
C GLN A 170 2.87 5.80 -14.31
N GLY A 171 3.09 5.53 -13.04
CA GLY A 171 2.16 4.78 -12.22
C GLY A 171 0.86 5.52 -11.91
N THR A 172 0.18 5.09 -10.84
CA THR A 172 -1.03 5.75 -10.33
C THR A 172 -0.72 7.15 -9.87
N ILE A 173 -1.31 8.15 -10.51
CA ILE A 173 -1.07 9.57 -10.19
C ILE A 173 -1.41 9.86 -8.73
N GLY A 174 -0.50 10.55 -8.06
CA GLY A 174 -0.62 10.91 -6.64
C GLY A 174 -0.17 9.82 -5.66
N ALA A 175 0.28 8.67 -6.14
CA ALA A 175 0.99 7.70 -5.32
C ALA A 175 2.43 8.15 -5.08
N SER A 176 2.96 8.02 -3.86
CA SER A 176 4.34 8.39 -3.55
C SER A 176 5.37 7.67 -4.43
N ALA A 177 5.05 6.46 -4.90
CA ALA A 177 5.87 5.70 -5.83
C ALA A 177 5.96 6.38 -7.21
N GLN A 178 4.82 6.86 -7.74
CA GLN A 178 4.79 7.63 -8.99
C GLN A 178 5.49 8.96 -8.82
N ILE A 179 5.14 9.74 -7.79
CA ILE A 179 5.72 11.08 -7.55
C ILE A 179 7.24 10.99 -7.48
N GLY A 180 7.78 10.06 -6.69
CA GLY A 180 9.22 9.94 -6.52
C GLY A 180 9.94 9.47 -7.78
N ARG A 181 9.42 8.46 -8.49
CA ARG A 181 10.05 7.94 -9.72
C ARG A 181 10.01 8.95 -10.85
N THR A 182 8.86 9.67 -11.03
CA THR A 182 8.76 10.80 -11.96
C THR A 182 9.76 11.90 -11.60
N GLU A 183 9.88 12.29 -10.32
CA GLU A 183 10.84 13.31 -9.90
C GLU A 183 12.29 12.91 -10.23
N GLY A 184 12.65 11.65 -10.00
CA GLY A 184 13.98 11.15 -10.36
C GLY A 184 14.23 11.09 -11.87
N PHE A 185 13.20 10.84 -12.67
CA PHE A 185 13.24 10.93 -14.13
C PHE A 185 13.41 12.38 -14.60
N ASP A 186 12.56 13.29 -14.13
CA ASP A 186 12.56 14.71 -14.53
C ASP A 186 13.90 15.39 -14.20
N GLU A 187 14.45 15.16 -13.00
CA GLU A 187 15.78 15.67 -12.62
C GLU A 187 16.88 15.23 -13.59
N ALA A 188 16.83 14.00 -14.07
CA ALA A 188 17.81 13.50 -15.02
C ALA A 188 17.63 14.15 -16.42
N VAL A 189 16.39 14.28 -16.89
CA VAL A 189 16.12 14.96 -18.17
C VAL A 189 16.55 16.42 -18.10
N GLU A 190 16.26 17.14 -17.01
CA GLU A 190 16.70 18.54 -16.80
C GLU A 190 18.23 18.70 -16.78
N ALA A 191 18.96 17.64 -16.38
CA ALA A 191 20.42 17.67 -16.32
C ALA A 191 21.11 17.43 -17.67
N HIS A 192 20.36 17.02 -18.72
CA HIS A 192 20.89 16.69 -20.04
C HIS A 192 20.28 17.58 -21.12
N ASP A 193 21.04 18.50 -21.66
CA ASP A 193 20.58 19.44 -22.71
C ASP A 193 20.09 18.75 -23.98
N ASN A 194 20.50 17.50 -24.23
CA ASN A 194 20.18 16.68 -25.38
C ASN A 194 19.06 15.63 -25.12
N TRP A 195 18.43 15.65 -23.95
CA TRP A 195 17.30 14.77 -23.62
C TRP A 195 15.98 15.54 -23.70
N THR A 196 14.97 14.94 -24.31
CA THR A 196 13.62 15.53 -24.44
C THR A 196 12.54 14.54 -24.05
N THR A 197 11.65 14.93 -23.15
CA THR A 197 10.45 14.14 -22.82
C THR A 197 9.36 14.40 -23.85
N LEU A 198 8.99 13.37 -24.64
CA LEU A 198 7.91 13.45 -25.61
C LEU A 198 6.53 13.28 -24.97
N ALA A 199 6.43 12.42 -23.97
CA ALA A 199 5.17 12.14 -23.26
C ALA A 199 5.42 11.60 -21.87
N GLN A 200 4.55 11.99 -20.95
CA GLN A 200 4.39 11.40 -19.63
C GLN A 200 2.91 11.08 -19.44
N GLN A 201 2.56 9.80 -19.31
CA GLN A 201 1.16 9.35 -19.18
C GLN A 201 1.04 8.19 -18.22
N SER A 202 -0.03 8.19 -17.41
CA SER A 202 -0.26 7.15 -16.41
C SER A 202 -0.73 5.84 -17.02
N GLY A 203 0.00 4.76 -16.73
CA GLY A 203 -0.36 3.36 -16.94
C GLY A 203 -0.95 2.71 -15.69
N GLU A 204 -1.16 3.48 -14.60
CA GLU A 204 -1.82 3.05 -13.36
C GLU A 204 -1.18 1.82 -12.70
N PHE A 205 0.12 1.59 -12.95
CA PHE A 205 0.88 0.41 -12.55
C PHE A 205 0.36 -0.91 -13.13
N THR A 206 -0.51 -0.89 -14.14
CA THR A 206 -1.08 -2.11 -14.74
C THR A 206 -0.51 -2.40 -16.13
N GLN A 207 -0.39 -3.69 -16.49
CA GLN A 207 0.06 -4.09 -17.81
C GLN A 207 -0.90 -3.63 -18.91
N ALA A 208 -2.21 -3.80 -18.70
CA ALA A 208 -3.23 -3.46 -19.69
C ALA A 208 -3.24 -1.96 -20.00
N LYS A 209 -3.13 -1.11 -18.97
CA LYS A 209 -3.11 0.35 -19.16
C LYS A 209 -1.78 0.82 -19.72
N GLY A 210 -0.66 0.24 -19.31
CA GLY A 210 0.66 0.49 -19.90
C GLY A 210 0.67 0.18 -21.41
N GLN A 211 0.05 -0.93 -21.83
CA GLN A 211 -0.11 -1.25 -23.26
C GLN A 211 -0.97 -0.20 -23.99
N GLU A 212 -2.15 0.14 -23.46
CA GLU A 212 -3.06 1.13 -24.04
C GLU A 212 -2.37 2.49 -24.23
N VAL A 213 -1.66 2.95 -23.21
CA VAL A 213 -0.92 4.21 -23.22
C VAL A 213 0.19 4.17 -24.28
N MET A 214 0.99 3.09 -24.30
CA MET A 214 2.06 2.97 -25.27
C MET A 214 1.55 2.89 -26.71
N GLU A 215 0.44 2.17 -26.98
CA GLU A 215 -0.21 2.16 -28.29
C GLU A 215 -0.65 3.56 -28.75
N SER A 216 -1.12 4.39 -27.81
CA SER A 216 -1.49 5.78 -28.09
C SER A 216 -0.27 6.64 -28.43
N ILE A 217 0.81 6.51 -27.67
CA ILE A 217 2.06 7.26 -27.86
C ILE A 217 2.73 6.87 -29.18
N LEU A 218 2.79 5.58 -29.50
CA LEU A 218 3.35 5.09 -30.77
C LEU A 218 2.62 5.65 -32.00
N LYS A 219 1.30 5.82 -31.96
CA LYS A 219 0.52 6.44 -33.03
C LYS A 219 0.84 7.93 -33.24
N GLN A 220 1.31 8.61 -32.20
CA GLN A 220 1.58 10.04 -32.22
C GLN A 220 3.05 10.33 -32.60
N SER A 221 3.99 9.55 -32.08
CA SER A 221 5.41 9.85 -32.07
C SER A 221 6.29 8.60 -32.21
N GLY A 222 5.76 7.47 -32.70
CA GLY A 222 6.48 6.19 -32.67
C GLY A 222 7.86 6.21 -33.33
N ASP A 223 8.01 6.93 -34.45
CA ASP A 223 9.28 7.02 -35.19
C ASP A 223 10.33 7.90 -34.47
N ASP A 224 9.91 8.70 -33.49
CA ASP A 224 10.77 9.67 -32.81
C ASP A 224 11.23 9.17 -31.42
N ILE A 225 10.71 8.03 -30.91
CA ILE A 225 10.98 7.55 -29.55
C ILE A 225 12.29 6.76 -29.53
N ASP A 226 13.24 7.18 -28.69
CA ASP A 226 14.48 6.46 -28.42
C ASP A 226 14.39 5.56 -27.19
N VAL A 227 13.73 6.04 -26.14
CA VAL A 227 13.69 5.40 -24.81
C VAL A 227 12.28 5.45 -24.23
N VAL A 228 11.85 4.33 -23.68
CA VAL A 228 10.62 4.24 -22.85
C VAL A 228 11.03 3.88 -21.43
N TYR A 229 10.80 4.77 -20.50
CA TYR A 229 10.86 4.51 -19.06
C TYR A 229 9.47 4.11 -18.59
N CYS A 230 9.38 3.07 -17.77
CA CYS A 230 8.14 2.65 -17.14
C CYS A 230 8.38 2.56 -15.64
N GLU A 231 7.46 3.08 -14.83
CA GLU A 231 7.65 3.15 -13.40
C GLU A 231 7.47 1.81 -12.67
N ASN A 232 6.97 0.76 -13.38
CA ASN A 232 7.02 -0.62 -12.90
C ASN A 232 7.11 -1.64 -14.04
N ASP A 233 7.36 -2.91 -13.69
CA ASP A 233 7.54 -4.01 -14.64
C ASP A 233 6.26 -4.33 -15.42
N ASN A 234 5.07 -4.28 -14.80
CA ASN A 234 3.81 -4.58 -15.47
C ASN A 234 3.51 -3.57 -16.59
N GLU A 235 3.74 -2.27 -16.34
CA GLU A 235 3.65 -1.24 -17.39
C GLU A 235 4.67 -1.48 -18.51
N ALA A 236 5.90 -1.87 -18.14
CA ALA A 236 6.94 -2.18 -19.12
C ALA A 236 6.57 -3.39 -19.98
N PHE A 237 5.97 -4.45 -19.43
CA PHE A 237 5.47 -5.58 -20.22
C PHE A 237 4.38 -5.15 -21.19
N GLY A 238 3.44 -4.31 -20.74
CA GLY A 238 2.41 -3.73 -21.60
C GLY A 238 2.99 -2.89 -22.72
N ALA A 239 3.94 -2.00 -22.41
CA ALA A 239 4.64 -1.19 -23.40
C ALA A 239 5.40 -2.04 -24.43
N ILE A 240 6.08 -3.10 -24.00
CA ILE A 240 6.78 -4.04 -24.87
C ILE A 240 5.81 -4.76 -25.81
N ASP A 241 4.63 -5.16 -25.32
CA ASP A 241 3.61 -5.80 -26.14
C ASP A 241 3.10 -4.85 -27.23
N ALA A 242 2.85 -3.57 -26.89
CA ALA A 242 2.47 -2.53 -27.84
C ALA A 242 3.55 -2.28 -28.89
N ILE A 243 4.83 -2.14 -28.48
CA ILE A 243 5.97 -1.91 -29.38
C ILE A 243 6.17 -3.07 -30.36
N LYS A 244 6.01 -4.33 -29.89
CA LYS A 244 6.14 -5.50 -30.77
C LYS A 244 5.00 -5.64 -31.77
N ALA A 245 3.85 -5.05 -31.48
CA ALA A 245 2.67 -5.11 -32.35
C ALA A 245 2.65 -3.99 -33.42
N ALA A 246 3.41 -2.92 -33.21
CA ALA A 246 3.54 -1.79 -34.15
C ALA A 246 4.57 -2.07 -35.24
#